data_4cba6fa0fccef8ec20b3cf92bdc1c3a7
#
_entry.id   4cba6fa0fccef8ec20b3cf92bdc1c3a7
#
_cell.length_a   1.000
_cell.length_b   1.000
_cell.length_c   1.000
_cell.angle_alpha   90.00
_cell.angle_beta   90.00
_cell.angle_gamma   90.00
#
_symmetry.space_group_name_H-M   'P 1'
#
loop_
_entity.id
_entity.type
_entity.pdbx_description
1 polymer ?
#
loop_
_entity_poly.entity_id
_entity_poly.type
_entity_poly.pdbx_seq_one_letter_code
_entity_poly.pdbx_strand_id
1 'polypeptide(L)'
;MITDRTLLFHRLAHAWVLLALALQLPDADVLWTQAAGHSVLAGTWAAGLLDPYHFLPAGSVYLGNGLLAMLAVGGLFARPIWWRSAILWWLFVAWMNAAWPTSTGGHQLMANLLFWNIGLALPDRSRFLLARTTAFHIVRFQLLLAYLATTLHKLQGHAWLDGSALSQVASDPAWSLGWLAGLPVLARVFTWATLAFQALFPLAVWWPFTRSLFLAGGVVFHVSTGMLLGIPEMGAAFLVAYALWLPEGTARTILEAPRAAVRRLSPTS
;
A
#
# COMPACT_ATOMS: atom_id res chain seq x y z
N MET A 1 -3.17 -6.48 -23.86
CA MET A 1 -3.54 -7.62 -22.99
C MET A 1 -3.20 -7.26 -21.55
N ILE A 2 -4.07 -7.56 -20.60
CA ILE A 2 -3.73 -7.43 -19.17
C ILE A 2 -2.68 -8.50 -18.86
N THR A 3 -1.53 -8.10 -18.35
CA THR A 3 -0.43 -9.03 -18.03
C THR A 3 -0.65 -9.64 -16.64
N ASP A 4 0.03 -10.75 -16.34
CA ASP A 4 -0.07 -11.41 -15.03
C ASP A 4 0.38 -10.46 -13.90
N ARG A 5 1.41 -9.62 -14.12
CA ARG A 5 1.85 -8.60 -13.16
C ARG A 5 0.77 -7.56 -12.87
N THR A 6 0.09 -7.06 -13.90
CA THR A 6 -0.97 -6.06 -13.71
C THR A 6 -2.21 -6.66 -13.04
N LEU A 7 -2.53 -7.92 -13.33
CA LEU A 7 -3.61 -8.63 -12.64
C LEU A 7 -3.26 -8.91 -11.17
N LEU A 8 -2.03 -9.32 -10.89
CA LEU A 8 -1.54 -9.53 -9.53
C LEU A 8 -1.59 -8.22 -8.73
N PHE A 9 -1.04 -7.13 -9.29
CA PHE A 9 -1.10 -5.80 -8.70
C PHE A 9 -2.54 -5.40 -8.36
N HIS A 10 -3.46 -5.54 -9.31
CA HIS A 10 -4.87 -5.23 -9.12
C HIS A 10 -5.47 -6.01 -7.93
N ARG A 11 -5.26 -7.31 -7.87
CA ARG A 11 -5.78 -8.15 -6.77
C ARG A 11 -5.16 -7.80 -5.42
N LEU A 12 -3.85 -7.58 -5.37
CA LEU A 12 -3.17 -7.19 -4.14
C LEU A 12 -3.62 -5.80 -3.66
N ALA A 13 -3.86 -4.86 -4.57
CA ALA A 13 -4.40 -3.54 -4.22
C ALA A 13 -5.80 -3.65 -3.60
N HIS A 14 -6.66 -4.53 -4.13
CA HIS A 14 -7.99 -4.78 -3.56
C HIS A 14 -7.92 -5.51 -2.21
N ALA A 15 -7.02 -6.49 -2.07
CA ALA A 15 -6.76 -7.15 -0.79
C ALA A 15 -6.25 -6.16 0.27
N TRP A 16 -5.38 -5.23 -0.14
CA TRP A 16 -4.89 -4.18 0.73
C TRP A 16 -6.00 -3.24 1.24
N VAL A 17 -6.95 -2.86 0.39
CA VAL A 17 -8.11 -2.05 0.80
C VAL A 17 -8.92 -2.78 1.88
N LEU A 18 -9.13 -4.08 1.73
CA LEU A 18 -9.82 -4.89 2.75
C LEU A 18 -9.02 -4.97 4.05
N LEU A 19 -7.70 -5.14 3.98
CA LEU A 19 -6.83 -5.10 5.14
C LEU A 19 -6.94 -3.78 5.90
N ALA A 20 -6.83 -2.65 5.17
CA ALA A 20 -6.89 -1.32 5.77
C ALA A 20 -8.25 -1.04 6.44
N LEU A 21 -9.36 -1.43 5.80
CA LEU A 21 -10.69 -1.34 6.41
C LEU A 21 -10.80 -2.23 7.66
N ALA A 22 -10.30 -3.47 7.59
CA ALA A 22 -10.37 -4.43 8.71
C ALA A 22 -9.58 -3.93 9.92
N LEU A 23 -8.44 -3.28 9.73
CA LEU A 23 -7.63 -2.72 10.80
C LEU A 23 -8.32 -1.56 11.53
N GLN A 24 -9.24 -0.85 10.89
CA GLN A 24 -10.01 0.23 11.51
C GLN A 24 -11.35 -0.22 12.14
N LEU A 25 -11.79 -1.46 11.87
CA LEU A 25 -13.08 -1.95 12.40
C LEU A 25 -13.20 -1.89 13.92
N PRO A 26 -12.16 -2.19 14.73
CA PRO A 26 -12.25 -2.10 16.18
C PRO A 26 -12.61 -0.70 16.71
N ASP A 27 -12.18 0.35 15.98
CA ASP A 27 -12.37 1.75 16.34
C ASP A 27 -13.35 2.48 15.41
N ALA A 28 -14.18 1.74 14.67
CA ALA A 28 -15.08 2.30 13.66
C ALA A 28 -16.10 3.28 14.21
N ASP A 29 -16.59 3.05 15.42
CA ASP A 29 -17.53 3.93 16.13
C ASP A 29 -16.92 5.30 16.44
N VAL A 30 -15.62 5.38 16.66
CA VAL A 30 -14.89 6.64 16.84
C VAL A 30 -14.46 7.24 15.51
N LEU A 31 -13.75 6.46 14.69
CA LEU A 31 -13.11 6.96 13.47
C LEU A 31 -14.11 7.35 12.41
N TRP A 32 -15.21 6.58 12.25
CA TRP A 32 -16.16 6.77 11.17
C TRP A 32 -17.33 7.69 11.53
N THR A 33 -17.54 7.98 12.79
CA THR A 33 -18.57 8.94 13.25
C THR A 33 -18.02 10.35 13.40
N GLN A 34 -16.76 10.51 13.78
CA GLN A 34 -16.09 11.82 13.88
C GLN A 34 -15.78 12.44 12.51
N ALA A 35 -15.93 11.70 11.43
CA ALA A 35 -15.72 12.15 10.05
C ALA A 35 -16.47 13.45 9.73
N ALA A 36 -17.64 13.66 10.30
CA ALA A 36 -18.46 14.85 10.07
C ALA A 36 -17.87 16.18 10.57
N GLY A 37 -16.77 16.16 11.34
CA GLY A 37 -16.17 17.36 11.92
C GLY A 37 -14.75 17.73 11.46
N HIS A 38 -14.05 16.86 10.74
CA HIS A 38 -12.59 16.98 10.58
C HIS A 38 -12.10 16.80 9.14
N SER A 39 -12.68 17.54 8.19
CA SER A 39 -12.14 17.51 6.83
C SER A 39 -10.76 18.15 6.74
N VAL A 40 -9.76 17.39 6.28
CA VAL A 40 -8.43 17.91 5.95
C VAL A 40 -8.45 18.81 4.71
N LEU A 41 -9.52 18.73 3.93
CA LEU A 41 -9.74 19.51 2.70
C LEU A 41 -10.66 20.72 2.93
N ALA A 42 -11.08 20.98 4.17
CA ALA A 42 -12.00 22.09 4.49
C ALA A 42 -11.50 23.42 3.89
N GLY A 43 -12.41 24.14 3.27
CA GLY A 43 -12.09 25.41 2.59
C GLY A 43 -11.46 25.27 1.21
N THR A 44 -11.19 24.05 0.73
CA THR A 44 -10.72 23.82 -0.65
C THR A 44 -11.88 23.43 -1.58
N TRP A 45 -11.73 23.71 -2.88
CA TRP A 45 -12.69 23.26 -3.90
C TRP A 45 -12.82 21.73 -3.98
N ALA A 46 -11.80 21.02 -3.55
CA ALA A 46 -11.74 19.57 -3.61
C ALA A 46 -12.54 18.89 -2.49
N ALA A 47 -12.89 19.60 -1.42
CA ALA A 47 -13.57 19.03 -0.25
C ALA A 47 -14.87 18.29 -0.63
N GLY A 48 -15.76 18.92 -1.41
CA GLY A 48 -17.03 18.31 -1.82
C GLY A 48 -16.88 17.05 -2.68
N LEU A 49 -15.76 16.93 -3.40
CA LEU A 49 -15.50 15.79 -4.28
C LEU A 49 -14.73 14.67 -3.58
N LEU A 50 -13.70 15.00 -2.82
CA LEU A 50 -12.74 14.04 -2.26
C LEU A 50 -12.94 13.76 -0.77
N ASP A 51 -13.82 14.51 -0.12
CA ASP A 51 -14.23 14.30 1.27
C ASP A 51 -15.76 14.49 1.43
N PRO A 52 -16.58 13.73 0.68
CA PRO A 52 -18.03 13.88 0.69
C PRO A 52 -18.65 13.59 2.06
N TYR A 53 -18.02 12.77 2.89
CA TYR A 53 -18.54 12.40 4.21
C TYR A 53 -18.60 13.58 5.18
N HIS A 54 -17.83 14.62 4.95
CA HIS A 54 -17.93 15.88 5.71
C HIS A 54 -19.29 16.59 5.52
N PHE A 55 -19.91 16.42 4.34
CA PHE A 55 -21.17 17.08 3.97
C PHE A 55 -22.39 16.15 4.03
N LEU A 56 -22.17 14.86 4.20
CA LEU A 56 -23.22 13.85 4.24
C LEU A 56 -23.64 13.54 5.69
N PRO A 57 -24.86 13.01 5.92
CA PRO A 57 -25.29 12.61 7.25
C PRO A 57 -24.32 11.64 7.94
N ALA A 58 -24.23 11.73 9.26
CA ALA A 58 -23.50 10.75 10.07
C ALA A 58 -24.00 9.33 9.73
N GLY A 59 -23.12 8.39 9.57
CA GLY A 59 -23.47 7.03 9.12
C GLY A 59 -23.33 6.79 7.61
N SER A 60 -23.27 7.82 6.76
CA SER A 60 -22.96 7.64 5.33
C SER A 60 -21.58 7.00 5.11
N VAL A 61 -20.64 7.22 6.05
CA VAL A 61 -19.32 6.58 6.04
C VAL A 61 -19.44 5.07 6.09
N TYR A 62 -20.36 4.52 6.90
CA TYR A 62 -20.57 3.06 6.97
C TYR A 62 -21.10 2.48 5.66
N LEU A 63 -22.04 3.18 5.01
CA LEU A 63 -22.54 2.76 3.71
C LEU A 63 -21.46 2.82 2.64
N GLY A 64 -20.68 3.90 2.61
CA GLY A 64 -19.55 4.06 1.70
C GLY A 64 -18.46 3.02 1.92
N ASN A 65 -18.11 2.72 3.16
CA ASN A 65 -17.13 1.68 3.49
C ASN A 65 -17.64 0.27 3.17
N GLY A 66 -18.95 0.02 3.35
CA GLY A 66 -19.59 -1.22 2.90
C GLY A 66 -19.49 -1.39 1.37
N LEU A 67 -19.76 -0.33 0.61
CA LEU A 67 -19.62 -0.34 -0.85
C LEU A 67 -18.15 -0.49 -1.27
N LEU A 68 -17.22 0.21 -0.59
CA LEU A 68 -15.78 0.08 -0.81
C LEU A 68 -15.32 -1.37 -0.60
N ALA A 69 -15.76 -2.01 0.50
CA ALA A 69 -15.45 -3.41 0.78
C ALA A 69 -16.03 -4.36 -0.28
N MET A 70 -17.29 -4.16 -0.71
CA MET A 70 -17.90 -4.97 -1.77
C MET A 70 -17.14 -4.86 -3.09
N LEU A 71 -16.74 -3.65 -3.49
CA LEU A 71 -15.95 -3.44 -4.70
C LEU A 71 -14.57 -4.08 -4.57
N ALA A 72 -13.95 -4.00 -3.39
CA ALA A 72 -12.65 -4.62 -3.12
C ALA A 72 -12.74 -6.15 -3.18
N VAL A 73 -13.73 -6.77 -2.55
CA VAL A 73 -13.98 -8.22 -2.66
C VAL A 73 -14.22 -8.62 -4.13
N GLY A 74 -15.06 -7.87 -4.85
CA GLY A 74 -15.31 -8.13 -6.26
C GLY A 74 -14.04 -8.06 -7.12
N GLY A 75 -13.12 -7.15 -6.80
CA GLY A 75 -11.85 -6.98 -7.52
C GLY A 75 -10.85 -8.12 -7.32
N LEU A 76 -10.95 -8.89 -6.22
CA LEU A 76 -10.11 -10.06 -6.00
C LEU A 76 -10.36 -11.16 -7.04
N PHE A 77 -11.59 -11.29 -7.51
CA PHE A 77 -12.03 -12.41 -8.36
C PHE A 77 -12.31 -12.00 -9.79
N ALA A 78 -12.75 -10.74 -10.01
CA ALA A 78 -13.10 -10.24 -11.33
C ALA A 78 -11.89 -9.72 -12.11
N ARG A 79 -12.08 -9.57 -13.43
CA ARG A 79 -11.12 -8.86 -14.28
C ARG A 79 -11.13 -7.36 -13.96
N PRO A 80 -9.99 -6.66 -14.07
CA PRO A 80 -9.92 -5.21 -13.93
C PRO A 80 -10.86 -4.51 -14.92
N ILE A 81 -11.65 -3.56 -14.40
CA ILE A 81 -12.56 -2.72 -15.18
C ILE A 81 -12.37 -1.28 -14.70
N TRP A 82 -12.03 -0.37 -15.60
CA TRP A 82 -11.61 0.98 -15.28
C TRP A 82 -12.63 1.79 -14.43
N TRP A 83 -13.92 1.73 -14.75
CA TRP A 83 -14.94 2.48 -13.98
C TRP A 83 -15.11 1.92 -12.55
N ARG A 84 -14.98 0.60 -12.35
CA ARG A 84 -14.99 -0.01 -11.00
C ARG A 84 -13.76 0.43 -10.21
N SER A 85 -12.59 0.47 -10.84
CA SER A 85 -11.36 0.97 -10.23
C SER A 85 -11.49 2.46 -9.89
N ALA A 86 -12.17 3.26 -10.72
CA ALA A 86 -12.39 4.68 -10.46
C ALA A 86 -13.32 4.91 -9.24
N ILE A 87 -14.42 4.16 -9.14
CA ILE A 87 -15.33 4.25 -8.00
C ILE A 87 -14.63 3.78 -6.73
N LEU A 88 -13.88 2.67 -6.79
CA LEU A 88 -13.12 2.16 -5.64
C LEU A 88 -12.07 3.17 -5.18
N TRP A 89 -11.31 3.77 -6.10
CA TRP A 89 -10.35 4.83 -5.77
C TRP A 89 -11.04 6.01 -5.10
N TRP A 90 -12.14 6.49 -5.64
CA TRP A 90 -12.87 7.63 -5.11
C TRP A 90 -13.39 7.38 -3.69
N LEU A 91 -14.03 6.22 -3.46
CA LEU A 91 -14.51 5.83 -2.12
C LEU A 91 -13.35 5.66 -1.15
N PHE A 92 -12.22 5.12 -1.61
CA PHE A 92 -11.01 4.96 -0.79
C PHE A 92 -10.46 6.33 -0.36
N VAL A 93 -10.37 7.29 -1.28
CA VAL A 93 -9.89 8.64 -0.96
C VAL A 93 -10.87 9.36 -0.01
N ALA A 94 -12.17 9.21 -0.23
CA ALA A 94 -13.18 9.75 0.66
C ALA A 94 -13.06 9.19 2.08
N TRP A 95 -12.91 7.87 2.20
CA TRP A 95 -12.69 7.21 3.48
C TRP A 95 -11.36 7.64 4.14
N MET A 96 -10.28 7.71 3.38
CA MET A 96 -8.97 8.13 3.89
C MET A 96 -9.01 9.56 4.44
N ASN A 97 -9.73 10.47 3.79
CA ASN A 97 -9.88 11.84 4.26
C ASN A 97 -10.77 11.92 5.52
N ALA A 98 -11.82 11.13 5.57
CA ALA A 98 -12.69 11.04 6.74
C ALA A 98 -11.95 10.49 7.98
N ALA A 99 -11.13 9.46 7.79
CA ALA A 99 -10.34 8.81 8.85
C ALA A 99 -8.88 9.27 8.85
N TRP A 100 -8.60 10.50 8.42
CA TRP A 100 -7.24 11.01 8.21
C TRP A 100 -6.30 10.89 9.44
N PRO A 101 -6.74 10.96 10.70
CA PRO A 101 -5.83 10.82 11.84
C PRO A 101 -5.13 9.45 11.90
N THR A 102 -5.72 8.43 11.29
CA THR A 102 -5.13 7.08 11.18
C THR A 102 -4.42 6.85 9.85
N SER A 103 -4.38 7.87 8.98
CA SER A 103 -3.76 7.75 7.66
C SER A 103 -2.24 7.72 7.77
N THR A 104 -1.64 6.65 7.28
CA THR A 104 -0.18 6.48 7.20
C THR A 104 0.34 6.79 5.80
N GLY A 105 1.68 6.82 5.65
CA GLY A 105 2.30 6.88 4.32
C GLY A 105 1.88 5.73 3.39
N GLY A 106 1.45 4.59 3.95
CA GLY A 106 0.88 3.47 3.19
C GLY A 106 -0.46 3.84 2.54
N HIS A 107 -1.35 4.52 3.25
CA HIS A 107 -2.62 5.01 2.70
C HIS A 107 -2.39 6.02 1.57
N GLN A 108 -1.45 6.96 1.75
CA GLN A 108 -1.11 7.95 0.72
C GLN A 108 -0.50 7.29 -0.53
N LEU A 109 0.40 6.32 -0.34
CA LEU A 109 0.94 5.54 -1.45
C LEU A 109 -0.19 4.81 -2.18
N MET A 110 -1.08 4.13 -1.45
CA MET A 110 -2.18 3.37 -2.05
C MET A 110 -3.20 4.28 -2.75
N ALA A 111 -3.48 5.49 -2.26
CA ALA A 111 -4.32 6.44 -2.97
C ALA A 111 -3.79 6.73 -4.39
N ASN A 112 -2.47 6.93 -4.51
CA ASN A 112 -1.81 7.12 -5.81
C ASN A 112 -1.82 5.83 -6.65
N LEU A 113 -1.51 4.68 -6.06
CA LEU A 113 -1.49 3.40 -6.76
C LEU A 113 -2.87 3.02 -7.30
N LEU A 114 -3.93 3.23 -6.52
CA LEU A 114 -5.31 2.97 -6.91
C LEU A 114 -5.78 3.93 -8.02
N PHE A 115 -5.35 5.19 -8.00
CA PHE A 115 -5.61 6.13 -9.10
C PHE A 115 -5.04 5.60 -10.41
N TRP A 116 -3.77 5.20 -10.43
CA TRP A 116 -3.14 4.67 -11.63
C TRP A 116 -3.64 3.28 -12.01
N ASN A 117 -4.20 2.51 -11.06
CA ASN A 117 -4.90 1.26 -11.37
C ASN A 117 -6.09 1.47 -12.32
N ILE A 118 -6.73 2.66 -12.33
CA ILE A 118 -7.76 3.03 -13.31
C ILE A 118 -7.19 2.95 -14.73
N GLY A 119 -6.01 3.54 -14.93
CA GLY A 119 -5.30 3.50 -16.20
C GLY A 119 -4.90 2.08 -16.62
N LEU A 120 -4.41 1.26 -15.67
CA LEU A 120 -4.07 -0.15 -15.92
C LEU A 120 -5.30 -1.00 -16.29
N ALA A 121 -6.48 -0.63 -15.79
CA ALA A 121 -7.74 -1.33 -16.04
C ALA A 121 -8.48 -0.88 -17.31
N LEU A 122 -7.94 0.06 -18.08
CA LEU A 122 -8.49 0.49 -19.37
C LEU A 122 -8.58 -0.69 -20.36
N PRO A 123 -9.58 -0.68 -21.26
CA PRO A 123 -9.74 -1.74 -22.27
C PRO A 123 -8.49 -1.94 -23.13
N ASP A 124 -8.27 -3.18 -23.57
CA ASP A 124 -7.15 -3.54 -24.44
C ASP A 124 -7.44 -3.13 -25.91
N ARG A 125 -7.41 -1.83 -26.13
CA ARG A 125 -7.60 -1.20 -27.44
C ARG A 125 -6.42 -0.29 -27.74
N SER A 126 -6.03 -0.16 -29.02
CA SER A 126 -4.89 0.65 -29.45
C SER A 126 -4.94 2.10 -28.94
N ARG A 127 -6.12 2.71 -28.92
CA ARG A 127 -6.33 4.09 -28.41
C ARG A 127 -5.99 4.27 -26.94
N PHE A 128 -6.00 3.20 -26.12
CA PHE A 128 -5.67 3.24 -24.70
C PHE A 128 -4.26 2.75 -24.37
N LEU A 129 -3.51 2.30 -25.39
CA LEU A 129 -2.17 1.72 -25.18
C LEU A 129 -1.24 2.69 -24.44
N LEU A 130 -1.17 3.93 -24.89
CA LEU A 130 -0.34 4.96 -24.26
C LEU A 130 -0.72 5.16 -22.79
N ALA A 131 -2.00 5.36 -22.50
CA ALA A 131 -2.48 5.58 -21.11
C ALA A 131 -2.15 4.40 -20.20
N ARG A 132 -2.34 3.16 -20.67
CA ARG A 132 -2.01 1.94 -19.92
C ARG A 132 -0.50 1.81 -19.67
N THR A 133 0.31 2.07 -20.69
CA THR A 133 1.78 2.03 -20.58
C THR A 133 2.27 3.11 -19.63
N THR A 134 1.73 4.32 -19.74
CA THR A 134 2.03 5.43 -18.82
C THR A 134 1.67 5.06 -17.38
N ALA A 135 0.46 4.55 -17.14
CA ALA A 135 0.03 4.12 -15.82
C ALA A 135 0.98 3.05 -15.23
N PHE A 136 1.38 2.06 -16.04
CA PHE A 136 2.34 1.03 -15.62
C PHE A 136 3.69 1.63 -15.17
N HIS A 137 4.23 2.55 -15.93
CA HIS A 137 5.51 3.18 -15.58
C HIS A 137 5.38 4.13 -14.39
N ILE A 138 4.27 4.86 -14.27
CA ILE A 138 4.07 5.77 -13.13
C ILE A 138 3.90 5.00 -11.82
N VAL A 139 3.16 3.88 -11.79
CA VAL A 139 3.07 3.05 -10.58
C VAL A 139 4.46 2.57 -10.13
N ARG A 140 5.30 2.15 -11.08
CA ARG A 140 6.68 1.76 -10.79
C ARG A 140 7.49 2.95 -10.26
N PHE A 141 7.34 4.10 -10.88
CA PHE A 141 8.03 5.34 -10.47
C PHE A 141 7.58 5.81 -9.08
N GLN A 142 6.29 5.72 -8.74
CA GLN A 142 5.77 6.07 -7.42
C GLN A 142 6.45 5.28 -6.29
N LEU A 143 6.71 3.99 -6.51
CA LEU A 143 7.46 3.17 -5.56
C LEU A 143 8.88 3.71 -5.36
N LEU A 144 9.59 4.02 -6.45
CA LEU A 144 10.95 4.57 -6.38
C LEU A 144 10.97 5.92 -5.68
N LEU A 145 9.99 6.77 -6.00
CA LEU A 145 9.84 8.08 -5.38
C LEU A 145 9.56 7.97 -3.88
N ALA A 146 8.74 7.00 -3.44
CA ALA A 146 8.48 6.76 -2.03
C ALA A 146 9.77 6.39 -1.28
N TYR A 147 10.60 5.50 -1.84
CA TYR A 147 11.89 5.16 -1.25
C TYR A 147 12.85 6.35 -1.22
N LEU A 148 12.94 7.09 -2.32
CA LEU A 148 13.81 8.28 -2.39
C LEU A 148 13.37 9.34 -1.38
N ALA A 149 12.08 9.67 -1.33
CA ALA A 149 11.54 10.67 -0.42
C ALA A 149 11.78 10.28 1.05
N THR A 150 11.49 9.02 1.42
CA THR A 150 11.74 8.54 2.79
C THR A 150 13.24 8.54 3.13
N THR A 151 14.11 8.25 2.17
CA THR A 151 15.58 8.36 2.36
C THR A 151 15.98 9.81 2.61
N LEU A 152 15.54 10.76 1.77
CA LEU A 152 15.86 12.17 1.90
C LEU A 152 15.38 12.74 3.24
N HIS A 153 14.17 12.37 3.68
CA HIS A 153 13.68 12.76 5.01
C HIS A 153 14.56 12.21 6.14
N LYS A 154 14.98 10.96 6.05
CA LYS A 154 15.85 10.33 7.05
C LYS A 154 17.23 10.99 7.11
N LEU A 155 17.79 11.37 5.97
CA LEU A 155 19.08 12.07 5.89
C LEU A 155 19.07 13.47 6.53
N GLN A 156 17.90 14.06 6.77
CA GLN A 156 17.75 15.32 7.50
C GLN A 156 17.77 15.14 9.02
N GLY A 157 17.58 13.92 9.52
CA GLY A 157 17.50 13.62 10.94
C GLY A 157 18.82 13.09 11.50
N HIS A 158 19.38 13.77 12.51
CA HIS A 158 20.63 13.36 13.17
C HIS A 158 20.61 11.91 13.64
N ALA A 159 19.50 11.45 14.20
CA ALA A 159 19.36 10.09 14.71
C ALA A 159 19.55 9.00 13.62
N TRP A 160 19.26 9.31 12.37
CA TRP A 160 19.51 8.40 11.25
C TRP A 160 21.00 8.38 10.85
N LEU A 161 21.65 9.53 10.92
CA LEU A 161 23.05 9.68 10.53
C LEU A 161 23.99 9.08 11.58
N ASP A 162 23.72 9.29 12.86
CA ASP A 162 24.51 8.73 13.97
C ASP A 162 24.14 7.27 14.31
N GLY A 163 23.05 6.77 13.71
CA GLY A 163 22.58 5.39 13.89
C GLY A 163 21.72 5.16 15.13
N SER A 164 21.27 6.21 15.83
CA SER A 164 20.48 6.09 17.07
C SER A 164 18.97 5.98 16.84
N ALA A 165 18.48 6.15 15.60
CA ALA A 165 17.04 6.24 15.32
C ALA A 165 16.25 5.05 15.85
N LEU A 166 16.67 3.81 15.58
CA LEU A 166 15.95 2.62 16.08
C LEU A 166 16.10 2.42 17.57
N SER A 167 17.19 2.90 18.19
CA SER A 167 17.31 2.91 19.66
C SER A 167 16.27 3.84 20.29
N GLN A 168 16.03 5.01 19.68
CA GLN A 168 15.00 5.96 20.15
C GLN A 168 13.59 5.36 19.99
N VAL A 169 13.28 4.75 18.83
CA VAL A 169 12.00 4.05 18.61
C VAL A 169 11.84 2.89 19.61
N ALA A 170 12.90 2.13 19.87
CA ALA A 170 12.86 1.01 20.81
C ALA A 170 12.64 1.45 22.27
N SER A 171 12.99 2.70 22.62
CA SER A 171 12.78 3.26 23.95
C SER A 171 11.34 3.74 24.17
N ASP A 172 10.54 3.89 23.12
CA ASP A 172 9.16 4.31 23.19
C ASP A 172 8.24 3.08 23.38
N PRO A 173 7.49 2.98 24.49
CA PRO A 173 6.63 1.84 24.77
C PRO A 173 5.45 1.70 23.79
N ALA A 174 5.13 2.72 23.00
CA ALA A 174 4.12 2.65 21.93
C ALA A 174 4.52 1.68 20.80
N TRP A 175 5.82 1.34 20.67
CA TRP A 175 6.31 0.48 19.62
C TRP A 175 6.75 -0.90 20.17
N SER A 176 6.51 -1.96 19.41
CA SER A 176 6.85 -3.34 19.81
C SER A 176 8.35 -3.67 19.72
N LEU A 177 9.22 -2.68 19.77
CA LEU A 177 10.68 -2.81 19.63
C LEU A 177 11.44 -2.78 20.96
N GLY A 178 10.76 -2.83 22.10
CA GLY A 178 11.41 -2.74 23.43
C GLY A 178 12.55 -3.74 23.66
N TRP A 179 12.50 -4.92 23.02
CA TRP A 179 13.58 -5.91 23.06
C TRP A 179 14.90 -5.37 22.46
N LEU A 180 14.82 -4.43 21.50
CA LEU A 180 15.97 -3.83 20.83
C LEU A 180 16.64 -2.76 21.69
N ALA A 181 15.93 -2.20 22.68
CA ALA A 181 16.47 -1.18 23.57
C ALA A 181 17.72 -1.67 24.35
N GLY A 182 17.76 -2.96 24.67
CA GLY A 182 18.93 -3.60 25.31
C GLY A 182 20.10 -3.94 24.37
N LEU A 183 19.97 -3.68 23.05
CA LEU A 183 20.91 -4.08 22.01
C LEU A 183 21.37 -2.89 21.15
N PRO A 184 22.06 -1.87 21.72
CA PRO A 184 22.32 -0.60 21.02
C PRO A 184 23.16 -0.75 19.75
N VAL A 185 24.08 -1.70 19.72
CA VAL A 185 24.89 -1.98 18.51
C VAL A 185 24.01 -2.54 17.39
N LEU A 186 23.09 -3.46 17.72
CA LEU A 186 22.17 -4.04 16.75
C LEU A 186 21.18 -3.00 16.23
N ALA A 187 20.65 -2.14 17.11
CA ALA A 187 19.79 -1.03 16.74
C ALA A 187 20.48 -0.08 15.76
N ARG A 188 21.75 0.23 15.99
CA ARG A 188 22.57 1.05 15.09
C ARG A 188 22.75 0.41 13.73
N VAL A 189 23.09 -0.88 13.70
CA VAL A 189 23.26 -1.66 12.45
C VAL A 189 21.93 -1.64 11.66
N PHE A 190 20.80 -1.89 12.30
CA PHE A 190 19.50 -1.88 11.64
C PHE A 190 19.08 -0.49 11.18
N THR A 191 19.46 0.58 11.90
CA THR A 191 19.23 1.97 11.46
C THR A 191 19.93 2.23 10.13
N TRP A 192 21.24 1.92 10.06
CA TRP A 192 22.00 2.14 8.82
C TRP A 192 21.62 1.18 7.71
N ALA A 193 21.29 -0.08 8.02
CA ALA A 193 20.80 -1.04 7.03
C ALA A 193 19.48 -0.58 6.41
N THR A 194 18.56 -0.04 7.22
CA THR A 194 17.31 0.57 6.74
C THR A 194 17.58 1.73 5.79
N LEU A 195 18.45 2.65 6.18
CA LEU A 195 18.81 3.81 5.36
C LEU A 195 19.46 3.39 4.04
N ALA A 196 20.44 2.48 4.11
CA ALA A 196 21.14 1.95 2.93
C ALA A 196 20.20 1.19 1.99
N PHE A 197 19.32 0.35 2.53
CA PHE A 197 18.32 -0.38 1.74
C PHE A 197 17.41 0.58 0.97
N GLN A 198 16.87 1.57 1.65
CA GLN A 198 15.95 2.56 1.03
C GLN A 198 16.67 3.43 0.00
N ALA A 199 17.89 3.86 0.27
CA ALA A 199 18.69 4.67 -0.65
C ALA A 199 19.08 3.89 -1.93
N LEU A 200 19.41 2.60 -1.79
CA LEU A 200 19.89 1.78 -2.89
C LEU A 200 18.75 1.17 -3.73
N PHE A 201 17.56 0.98 -3.14
CA PHE A 201 16.43 0.35 -3.83
C PHE A 201 16.11 0.98 -5.18
N PRO A 202 15.99 2.33 -5.33
CA PRO A 202 15.67 2.98 -6.60
C PRO A 202 16.67 2.69 -7.72
N LEU A 203 17.91 2.39 -7.37
CA LEU A 203 18.97 2.06 -8.32
C LEU A 203 18.99 0.55 -8.60
N ALA A 204 18.98 -0.26 -7.55
CA ALA A 204 19.19 -1.71 -7.64
C ALA A 204 18.06 -2.46 -8.36
N VAL A 205 16.83 -1.95 -8.32
CA VAL A 205 15.65 -2.65 -8.86
C VAL A 205 15.64 -2.74 -10.41
N TRP A 206 16.52 -2.01 -11.11
CA TRP A 206 16.58 -2.02 -12.57
C TRP A 206 17.27 -3.25 -13.17
N TRP A 207 18.24 -3.85 -12.47
CA TRP A 207 18.97 -5.02 -12.96
C TRP A 207 18.34 -6.33 -12.45
N PRO A 208 18.21 -7.36 -13.27
CA PRO A 208 17.50 -8.59 -12.91
C PRO A 208 18.00 -9.25 -11.62
N PHE A 209 19.31 -9.34 -11.44
CA PHE A 209 19.93 -9.98 -10.27
C PHE A 209 19.67 -9.19 -8.97
N THR A 210 20.03 -7.91 -8.97
CA THR A 210 19.85 -7.05 -7.79
C THR A 210 18.37 -6.80 -7.50
N ARG A 211 17.51 -6.76 -8.54
CA ARG A 211 16.05 -6.67 -8.40
C ARG A 211 15.50 -7.78 -7.52
N SER A 212 15.84 -9.03 -7.82
CA SER A 212 15.36 -10.19 -7.06
C SER A 212 15.79 -10.11 -5.60
N LEU A 213 17.05 -9.73 -5.35
CA LEU A 213 17.58 -9.54 -4.00
C LEU A 213 16.86 -8.41 -3.26
N PHE A 214 16.70 -7.26 -3.89
CA PHE A 214 16.06 -6.09 -3.26
C PHE A 214 14.56 -6.29 -3.06
N LEU A 215 13.85 -6.98 -3.96
CA LEU A 215 12.45 -7.33 -3.74
C LEU A 215 12.31 -8.33 -2.58
N ALA A 216 13.15 -9.36 -2.51
CA ALA A 216 13.14 -10.32 -1.39
C ALA A 216 13.49 -9.64 -0.06
N GLY A 217 14.56 -8.84 -0.03
CA GLY A 217 14.94 -8.05 1.15
C GLY A 217 13.84 -7.06 1.55
N GLY A 218 13.17 -6.46 0.56
CA GLY A 218 12.04 -5.58 0.78
C GLY A 218 10.82 -6.27 1.38
N VAL A 219 10.55 -7.53 1.00
CA VAL A 219 9.49 -8.33 1.66
C VAL A 219 9.84 -8.49 3.15
N VAL A 220 11.05 -8.92 3.47
CA VAL A 220 11.50 -9.07 4.86
C VAL A 220 11.39 -7.73 5.60
N PHE A 221 11.91 -6.65 5.01
CA PHE A 221 11.89 -5.31 5.59
C PHE A 221 10.47 -4.83 5.90
N HIS A 222 9.54 -4.91 4.94
CA HIS A 222 8.18 -4.40 5.12
C HIS A 222 7.31 -5.27 6.02
N VAL A 223 7.49 -6.59 5.96
CA VAL A 223 6.83 -7.51 6.92
C VAL A 223 7.34 -7.24 8.34
N SER A 224 8.66 -7.11 8.53
CA SER A 224 9.23 -6.79 9.84
C SER A 224 8.74 -5.43 10.35
N THR A 225 8.72 -4.41 9.50
CA THR A 225 8.19 -3.07 9.86
C THR A 225 6.72 -3.16 10.26
N GLY A 226 5.89 -3.88 9.51
CA GLY A 226 4.48 -4.05 9.83
C GLY A 226 4.26 -4.74 11.17
N MET A 227 5.02 -5.80 11.45
CA MET A 227 4.89 -6.57 12.69
C MET A 227 5.49 -5.85 13.90
N LEU A 228 6.65 -5.23 13.75
CA LEU A 228 7.40 -4.64 14.87
C LEU A 228 6.93 -3.22 15.22
N LEU A 229 6.45 -2.47 14.25
CA LEU A 229 5.93 -1.12 14.47
C LEU A 229 4.40 -1.06 14.51
N GLY A 230 3.70 -2.18 14.36
CA GLY A 230 2.23 -2.21 14.40
C GLY A 230 1.54 -1.46 13.26
N ILE A 231 2.20 -1.30 12.11
CA ILE A 231 1.68 -0.60 10.92
C ILE A 231 1.70 -1.52 9.69
N PRO A 232 0.98 -2.67 9.74
CA PRO A 232 1.03 -3.68 8.69
C PRO A 232 0.53 -3.17 7.34
N GLU A 233 -0.43 -2.25 7.32
CA GLU A 233 -0.94 -1.64 6.09
C GLU A 233 0.12 -0.81 5.36
N MET A 234 1.01 -0.13 6.08
CA MET A 234 2.11 0.61 5.48
C MET A 234 3.08 -0.33 4.76
N GLY A 235 3.53 -1.40 5.44
CA GLY A 235 4.39 -2.41 4.84
C GLY A 235 3.74 -3.08 3.62
N ALA A 236 2.47 -3.48 3.76
CA ALA A 236 1.72 -4.13 2.70
C ALA A 236 1.55 -3.25 1.45
N ALA A 237 1.40 -1.92 1.58
CA ALA A 237 1.30 -1.01 0.44
C ALA A 237 2.52 -1.07 -0.48
N PHE A 238 3.72 -1.15 0.09
CA PHE A 238 4.94 -1.34 -0.69
C PHE A 238 4.97 -2.70 -1.40
N LEU A 239 4.53 -3.76 -0.72
CA LEU A 239 4.46 -5.10 -1.31
C LEU A 239 3.48 -5.18 -2.49
N VAL A 240 2.37 -4.44 -2.43
CA VAL A 240 1.44 -4.29 -3.58
C VAL A 240 2.19 -3.72 -4.79
N ALA A 241 2.95 -2.65 -4.61
CA ALA A 241 3.69 -2.01 -5.71
C ALA A 241 4.79 -2.93 -6.29
N TYR A 242 5.34 -3.85 -5.51
CA TYR A 242 6.33 -4.82 -5.98
C TYR A 242 5.81 -5.73 -7.08
N ALA A 243 4.49 -5.98 -7.13
CA ALA A 243 3.90 -6.84 -8.15
C ALA A 243 4.28 -6.44 -9.58
N LEU A 244 4.41 -5.14 -9.85
CA LEU A 244 4.78 -4.64 -11.19
C LEU A 244 6.28 -4.74 -11.51
N TRP A 245 7.10 -5.12 -10.53
CA TRP A 245 8.54 -5.37 -10.72
C TRP A 245 8.88 -6.86 -10.85
N LEU A 246 7.93 -7.75 -10.53
CA LEU A 246 8.13 -9.19 -10.65
C LEU A 246 8.26 -9.61 -12.13
N PRO A 247 8.98 -10.72 -12.42
CA PRO A 247 8.87 -11.42 -13.70
C PRO A 247 7.44 -11.92 -13.94
N GLU A 248 6.97 -11.94 -15.20
CA GLU A 248 5.60 -12.42 -15.54
C GLU A 248 5.35 -13.86 -15.05
N GLY A 249 6.34 -14.75 -15.19
CA GLY A 249 6.24 -16.14 -14.71
C GLY A 249 6.02 -16.21 -13.20
N THR A 250 6.74 -15.40 -12.42
CA THR A 250 6.57 -15.33 -10.96
C THR A 250 5.18 -14.80 -10.60
N ALA A 251 4.72 -13.76 -11.26
CA ALA A 251 3.37 -13.21 -11.03
C ALA A 251 2.28 -14.27 -11.33
N ARG A 252 2.43 -15.01 -12.43
CA ARG A 252 1.55 -16.13 -12.79
C ARG A 252 1.52 -17.21 -11.72
N THR A 253 2.68 -17.66 -11.25
CA THR A 253 2.80 -18.67 -10.19
C THR A 253 2.05 -18.23 -8.93
N ILE A 254 2.20 -16.98 -8.51
CA ILE A 254 1.49 -16.42 -7.34
C ILE A 254 -0.03 -16.43 -7.57
N LEU A 255 -0.49 -16.02 -8.76
CA LEU A 255 -1.91 -16.01 -9.10
C LEU A 255 -2.55 -17.40 -9.13
N GLU A 256 -1.80 -18.43 -9.49
CA GLU A 256 -2.27 -19.83 -9.62
C GLU A 256 -2.16 -20.62 -8.30
N ALA A 257 -1.31 -20.18 -7.36
CA ALA A 257 -1.06 -20.88 -6.11
C ALA A 257 -2.34 -21.23 -5.31
N PRO A 258 -3.35 -20.33 -5.15
CA PRO A 258 -4.58 -20.68 -4.44
C PRO A 258 -5.37 -21.78 -5.12
N ARG A 259 -5.42 -21.78 -6.47
CA ARG A 259 -6.12 -22.82 -7.25
C ARG A 259 -5.43 -24.17 -7.14
N ALA A 260 -4.11 -24.20 -7.14
CA ALA A 260 -3.32 -25.41 -6.96
C ALA A 260 -3.52 -26.01 -5.55
N ALA A 261 -3.60 -25.17 -4.52
CA ALA A 261 -3.88 -25.61 -3.15
C ALA A 261 -5.28 -26.27 -3.04
N VAL A 262 -6.30 -25.64 -3.61
CA VAL A 262 -7.67 -26.19 -3.61
C VAL A 262 -7.71 -27.55 -4.34
N ARG A 263 -7.05 -27.69 -5.50
CA ARG A 263 -7.00 -28.97 -6.24
C ARG A 263 -6.33 -30.09 -5.46
N ARG A 264 -5.32 -29.79 -4.62
CA ARG A 264 -4.64 -30.79 -3.77
C ARG A 264 -5.53 -31.26 -2.61
N LEU A 265 -6.46 -30.42 -2.16
CA LEU A 265 -7.38 -30.72 -1.06
C LEU A 265 -8.67 -31.42 -1.53
N SER A 266 -8.95 -31.43 -2.82
CA SER A 266 -10.09 -32.14 -3.42
C SER A 266 -9.60 -33.55 -3.88
N PRO A 267 -9.81 -34.61 -3.09
CA PRO A 267 -9.49 -35.97 -3.54
C PRO A 267 -10.32 -36.28 -4.78
N THR A 268 -9.65 -36.71 -5.85
CA THR A 268 -10.30 -37.26 -7.01
C THR A 268 -11.08 -38.50 -6.57
N SER A 269 -12.40 -38.37 -6.50
CA SER A 269 -13.35 -39.51 -6.39
C SER A 269 -13.30 -40.37 -7.63
#